data_142078f4e0c740b3fa20cd69369f9aba
#
_entry.id   142078f4e0c740b3fa20cd69369f9aba
#
_cell.length_a   1.000
_cell.length_b   1.000
_cell.length_c   1.000
_cell.angle_alpha   90.00
_cell.angle_beta   90.00
_cell.angle_gamma   90.00
#
_symmetry.space_group_name_H-M   'P 1'
#
loop_
_entity.id
_entity.type
_entity.pdbx_description
1 polymer ?
#
loop_
_entity_poly.entity_id
_entity_poly.type
_entity_poly.pdbx_seq_one_letter_code
_entity_poly.pdbx_strand_id
1 'polypeptide(L)'
;MINSVMPRLVQLVTSVWLRNLRRRRAEKRRLASKQPHTIAVYLRLNDAHSYLLLQVLAQFAQRYPVSFDFRTVLNLQEDMYPAPALWESNAFADGAHLAQRYNLRFPFQPPEASREKTLQLTAQL
;
A
#
# COMPACT_ATOMS: atom_id res chain seq x y z
N MET A 1 -21.35 14.34 31.72
CA MET A 1 -22.20 13.41 30.93
C MET A 1 -21.69 13.13 29.49
N ILE A 2 -20.80 13.94 28.91
CA ILE A 2 -20.29 13.74 27.53
C ILE A 2 -19.29 12.57 27.42
N ASN A 3 -18.55 12.25 28.49
CA ASN A 3 -17.48 11.25 28.48
C ASN A 3 -17.94 9.77 28.37
N SER A 4 -19.20 9.45 28.65
CA SER A 4 -19.66 8.05 28.56
C SER A 4 -20.34 7.70 27.23
N VAL A 5 -20.72 8.69 26.43
CA VAL A 5 -21.41 8.49 25.14
C VAL A 5 -20.40 8.23 24.02
N MET A 6 -19.24 8.89 24.07
CA MET A 6 -18.18 8.75 23.03
C MET A 6 -17.67 7.31 22.84
N PRO A 7 -17.34 6.54 23.89
CA PRO A 7 -16.89 5.15 23.72
C PRO A 7 -17.94 4.26 23.03
N ARG A 8 -19.22 4.43 23.38
CA ARG A 8 -20.32 3.67 22.77
C ARG A 8 -20.54 4.03 21.31
N LEU A 9 -20.45 5.31 20.95
CA LEU A 9 -20.51 5.77 19.56
C LEU A 9 -19.33 5.20 18.73
N VAL A 10 -18.12 5.24 19.27
CA VAL A 10 -16.94 4.66 18.62
C VAL A 10 -17.13 3.15 18.42
N GLN A 11 -17.58 2.41 19.44
CA GLN A 11 -17.85 0.98 19.34
C GLN A 11 -18.92 0.67 18.27
N LEU A 12 -19.94 1.49 18.16
CA LEU A 12 -21.02 1.32 17.17
C LEU A 12 -20.50 1.59 15.76
N VAL A 13 -19.72 2.65 15.55
CA VAL A 13 -19.13 3.01 14.25
C VAL A 13 -18.07 1.99 13.81
N THR A 14 -17.32 1.42 14.73
CA THR A 14 -16.29 0.39 14.46
C THR A 14 -16.84 -1.04 14.49
N SER A 15 -18.14 -1.22 14.77
CA SER A 15 -18.73 -2.55 14.86
C SER A 15 -18.60 -3.32 13.55
N VAL A 16 -18.34 -4.62 13.65
CA VAL A 16 -18.23 -5.53 12.52
C VAL A 16 -19.51 -5.52 11.67
N TRP A 17 -20.65 -5.41 12.32
CA TRP A 17 -21.95 -5.36 11.66
C TRP A 17 -22.09 -4.13 10.76
N LEU A 18 -21.80 -2.94 11.28
CA LEU A 18 -21.93 -1.69 10.51
C LEU A 18 -20.89 -1.64 9.36
N ARG A 19 -19.69 -2.15 9.60
CA ARG A 19 -18.67 -2.31 8.56
C ARG A 19 -19.14 -3.23 7.43
N ASN A 20 -19.73 -4.37 7.77
CA ASN A 20 -20.24 -5.32 6.78
C ASN A 20 -21.43 -4.75 6.01
N LEU A 21 -22.31 -3.99 6.68
CA LEU A 21 -23.42 -3.31 6.00
C LEU A 21 -22.92 -2.27 4.99
N ARG A 22 -21.94 -1.45 5.36
CA ARG A 22 -21.29 -0.48 4.46
C ARG A 22 -20.62 -1.17 3.27
N ARG A 23 -19.90 -2.27 3.51
CA ARG A 23 -19.30 -3.08 2.44
C ARG A 23 -20.33 -3.64 1.46
N ARG A 24 -21.42 -4.21 1.97
CA ARG A 24 -22.51 -4.74 1.13
C ARG A 24 -23.18 -3.64 0.29
N ARG A 25 -23.38 -2.45 0.86
CA ARG A 25 -23.93 -1.31 0.12
C ARG A 25 -22.98 -0.79 -0.96
N ALA A 26 -21.69 -0.68 -0.64
CA ALA A 26 -20.68 -0.30 -1.61
C ALA A 26 -20.60 -1.31 -2.76
N GLU A 27 -20.63 -2.61 -2.44
CA GLU A 27 -20.61 -3.67 -3.44
C GLU A 27 -21.83 -3.63 -4.36
N LYS A 28 -23.05 -3.44 -3.80
CA LYS A 28 -24.25 -3.27 -4.62
C LYS A 28 -24.13 -2.07 -5.58
N ARG A 29 -23.59 -0.93 -5.12
CA ARG A 29 -23.35 0.24 -5.97
C ARG A 29 -22.37 -0.06 -7.08
N ARG A 30 -21.25 -0.71 -6.76
CA ARG A 30 -20.23 -1.11 -7.72
C ARG A 30 -20.82 -2.02 -8.81
N LEU A 31 -21.56 -3.05 -8.41
CA LEU A 31 -22.20 -3.98 -9.35
C LEU A 31 -23.21 -3.25 -10.25
N ALA A 32 -24.00 -2.32 -9.70
CA ALA A 32 -24.96 -1.54 -10.48
C ALA A 32 -24.27 -0.62 -11.51
N SER A 33 -23.09 -0.08 -11.17
CA SER A 33 -22.30 0.76 -12.08
C SER A 33 -21.38 -0.04 -13.02
N LYS A 34 -21.33 -1.38 -12.88
CA LYS A 34 -20.43 -2.27 -13.64
C LYS A 34 -18.95 -1.87 -13.53
N GLN A 35 -18.56 -1.23 -12.43
CA GLN A 35 -17.18 -0.80 -12.21
C GLN A 35 -16.34 -1.94 -11.61
N PRO A 36 -15.09 -2.12 -12.00
CA PRO A 36 -14.17 -3.05 -11.36
C PRO A 36 -13.89 -2.62 -9.92
N HIS A 37 -13.37 -3.53 -9.10
CA HIS A 37 -12.77 -3.16 -7.83
C HIS A 37 -11.50 -2.36 -8.07
N THR A 38 -11.43 -1.16 -7.53
CA THR A 38 -10.22 -0.34 -7.59
C THR A 38 -9.45 -0.45 -6.28
N ILE A 39 -8.16 -0.79 -6.40
CA ILE A 39 -7.24 -0.91 -5.27
C ILE A 39 -6.24 0.24 -5.39
N ALA A 40 -6.24 1.15 -4.42
CA ALA A 40 -5.23 2.19 -4.33
C ALA A 40 -3.92 1.57 -3.82
N VAL A 41 -2.86 1.66 -4.60
CA VAL A 41 -1.54 1.10 -4.29
C VAL A 41 -0.57 2.25 -4.07
N TYR A 42 -0.14 2.41 -2.83
CA TYR A 42 0.84 3.42 -2.46
C TYR A 42 2.24 2.84 -2.58
N LEU A 43 3.07 3.42 -3.42
CA LEU A 43 4.41 2.96 -3.73
C LEU A 43 5.45 4.03 -3.41
N ARG A 44 6.60 3.59 -2.94
CA ARG A 44 7.79 4.39 -2.81
C ARG A 44 8.86 3.82 -3.74
N LEU A 45 9.43 4.64 -4.64
CA LEU A 45 10.31 4.15 -5.70
C LEU A 45 11.64 3.59 -5.20
N ASN A 46 12.11 4.06 -4.04
CA ASN A 46 13.34 3.59 -3.40
C ASN A 46 13.08 2.62 -2.24
N ASP A 47 11.95 1.92 -2.25
CA ASP A 47 11.58 0.99 -1.19
C ASP A 47 11.58 -0.46 -1.69
N ALA A 48 12.30 -1.31 -0.96
CA ALA A 48 12.46 -2.72 -1.28
C ALA A 48 11.13 -3.47 -1.37
N HIS A 49 10.22 -3.20 -0.45
CA HIS A 49 8.91 -3.87 -0.42
C HIS A 49 8.00 -3.41 -1.56
N SER A 50 8.04 -2.13 -1.91
CA SER A 50 7.33 -1.60 -3.08
C SER A 50 7.81 -2.25 -4.38
N TYR A 51 9.10 -2.49 -4.52
CA TYR A 51 9.67 -3.19 -5.67
C TYR A 51 9.17 -4.64 -5.77
N LEU A 52 9.12 -5.37 -4.67
CA LEU A 52 8.59 -6.73 -4.64
C LEU A 52 7.08 -6.76 -4.89
N LEU A 53 6.34 -5.81 -4.31
CA LEU A 53 4.90 -5.71 -4.50
C LEU A 53 4.52 -5.56 -5.97
N LEU A 54 5.22 -4.71 -6.72
CA LEU A 54 4.96 -4.49 -8.15
C LEU A 54 5.03 -5.77 -8.97
N GLN A 55 5.96 -6.68 -8.66
CA GLN A 55 6.09 -7.95 -9.36
C GLN A 55 4.88 -8.87 -9.13
N VAL A 56 4.29 -8.82 -7.94
CA VAL A 56 3.14 -9.65 -7.56
C VAL A 56 1.84 -9.07 -8.11
N LEU A 57 1.71 -7.74 -8.20
CA LEU A 57 0.49 -7.08 -8.66
C LEU A 57 0.13 -7.46 -10.10
N ALA A 58 1.10 -7.67 -10.97
CA ALA A 58 0.85 -8.10 -12.35
C ALA A 58 0.15 -9.47 -12.41
N GLN A 59 0.58 -10.42 -11.59
CA GLN A 59 -0.04 -11.74 -11.47
C GLN A 59 -1.42 -11.64 -10.81
N PHE A 60 -1.56 -10.76 -9.84
CA PHE A 60 -2.83 -10.53 -9.15
C PHE A 60 -3.90 -9.97 -10.10
N ALA A 61 -3.53 -9.01 -10.97
CA ALA A 61 -4.42 -8.44 -11.98
C ALA A 61 -4.93 -9.48 -12.99
N GLN A 62 -4.10 -10.47 -13.32
CA GLN A 62 -4.51 -11.56 -14.22
C GLN A 62 -5.52 -12.52 -13.57
N ARG A 63 -5.46 -12.66 -12.24
CA ARG A 63 -6.29 -13.61 -11.49
C ARG A 63 -7.62 -13.03 -11.01
N TYR A 64 -7.66 -11.73 -10.79
CA TYR A 64 -8.82 -11.05 -10.18
C TYR A 64 -9.27 -9.86 -11.03
N PRO A 65 -10.60 -9.62 -11.17
CA PRO A 65 -11.15 -8.49 -11.92
C PRO A 65 -11.02 -7.19 -11.10
N VAL A 66 -9.79 -6.71 -10.98
CA VAL A 66 -9.45 -5.49 -10.25
C VAL A 66 -8.71 -4.51 -11.13
N SER A 67 -8.83 -3.22 -10.83
CA SER A 67 -7.98 -2.16 -11.36
C SER A 67 -7.11 -1.59 -10.25
N PHE A 68 -5.89 -1.16 -10.61
CA PHE A 68 -4.98 -0.52 -9.65
C PHE A 68 -4.91 0.98 -9.91
N ASP A 69 -4.99 1.74 -8.83
CA ASP A 69 -4.76 3.18 -8.79
C ASP A 69 -3.40 3.40 -8.09
N PHE A 70 -2.35 3.62 -8.88
CA PHE A 70 -1.00 3.78 -8.37
C PHE A 70 -0.77 5.20 -7.87
N ARG A 71 -0.24 5.30 -6.66
CA ARG A 71 0.06 6.57 -5.99
C ARG A 71 1.48 6.54 -5.44
N THR A 72 2.30 7.49 -5.84
CA THR A 72 3.68 7.57 -5.36
C THR A 72 3.76 8.35 -4.06
N VAL A 73 4.45 7.78 -3.07
CA VAL A 73 4.80 8.44 -1.81
C VAL A 73 6.20 9.01 -1.95
N LEU A 74 6.32 10.33 -1.98
CA LEU A 74 7.60 11.03 -2.16
C LEU A 74 8.34 11.25 -0.84
N ASN A 75 7.60 11.67 0.18
CA ASN A 75 8.17 11.96 1.49
C ASN A 75 7.38 11.23 2.57
N LEU A 76 8.11 10.71 3.54
CA LEU A 76 7.54 10.21 4.78
C LEU A 76 7.72 11.28 5.87
N GLN A 77 6.76 11.38 6.76
CA GLN A 77 6.88 12.28 7.89
C GLN A 77 7.99 11.79 8.81
N GLU A 78 8.79 12.69 9.36
CA GLU A 78 9.95 12.34 10.19
C GLU A 78 9.58 11.56 11.44
N ASP A 79 8.41 11.80 12.02
CA ASP A 79 7.87 11.08 13.16
C ASP A 79 7.55 9.59 12.86
N MET A 80 7.33 9.25 11.60
CA MET A 80 7.12 7.87 11.15
C MET A 80 8.46 7.12 10.92
N TYR A 81 9.58 7.83 10.94
CA TYR A 81 10.92 7.31 10.62
C TYR A 81 11.95 7.71 11.67
N PRO A 82 11.85 7.20 12.88
CA PRO A 82 12.75 7.62 13.98
C PRO A 82 14.20 7.22 13.79
N ALA A 83 14.50 6.27 12.88
CA ALA A 83 15.86 5.83 12.58
C ALA A 83 16.01 5.47 11.10
N PRO A 84 16.09 6.45 10.20
CA PRO A 84 16.05 6.21 8.74
C PRO A 84 17.14 5.25 8.24
N ALA A 85 18.37 5.39 8.72
CA ALA A 85 19.48 4.54 8.29
C ALA A 85 19.30 3.06 8.65
N LEU A 86 18.80 2.79 9.87
CA LEU A 86 18.48 1.41 10.29
C LEU A 86 17.28 0.84 9.51
N TRP A 87 16.31 1.67 9.25
CA TRP A 87 15.16 1.25 8.48
C TRP A 87 15.54 0.83 7.07
N GLU A 88 16.31 1.63 6.37
CA GLU A 88 16.70 1.35 4.97
C GLU A 88 17.51 0.07 4.84
N SER A 89 18.50 -0.14 5.71
CA SER A 89 19.30 -1.37 5.70
C SER A 89 18.47 -2.61 6.05
N ASN A 90 17.61 -2.52 7.04
CA ASN A 90 16.74 -3.63 7.45
C ASN A 90 15.68 -3.93 6.39
N ALA A 91 15.05 -2.93 5.79
CA ALA A 91 14.07 -3.10 4.73
C ALA A 91 14.68 -3.77 3.49
N PHE A 92 15.94 -3.44 3.17
CA PHE A 92 16.65 -4.08 2.08
C PHE A 92 16.97 -5.56 2.37
N ALA A 93 17.49 -5.86 3.57
CA ALA A 93 17.78 -7.24 3.99
C ALA A 93 16.52 -8.10 4.05
N ASP A 94 15.43 -7.57 4.59
CA ASP A 94 14.13 -8.25 4.65
C ASP A 94 13.55 -8.46 3.23
N GLY A 95 13.63 -7.46 2.37
CA GLY A 95 13.27 -7.57 0.97
C GLY A 95 14.02 -8.67 0.23
N ALA A 96 15.31 -8.81 0.46
CA ALA A 96 16.12 -9.88 -0.12
C ALA A 96 15.66 -11.28 0.34
N HIS A 97 15.37 -11.44 1.64
CA HIS A 97 14.83 -12.69 2.17
C HIS A 97 13.44 -13.03 1.60
N LEU A 98 12.55 -12.04 1.50
CA LEU A 98 11.24 -12.22 0.90
C LEU A 98 11.34 -12.61 -0.58
N ALA A 99 12.21 -11.94 -1.33
CA ALA A 99 12.45 -12.26 -2.74
C ALA A 99 12.91 -13.70 -2.93
N GLN A 100 13.86 -14.15 -2.13
CA GLN A 100 14.33 -15.54 -2.14
C GLN A 100 13.19 -16.51 -1.82
N ARG A 101 12.41 -16.24 -0.76
CA ARG A 101 11.30 -17.10 -0.33
C ARG A 101 10.20 -17.24 -1.39
N TYR A 102 9.91 -16.16 -2.13
CA TYR A 102 8.82 -16.12 -3.12
C TYR A 102 9.31 -16.20 -4.56
N ASN A 103 10.60 -16.45 -4.77
CA ASN A 103 11.24 -16.54 -6.09
C ASN A 103 10.98 -15.28 -6.95
N LEU A 104 11.18 -14.10 -6.34
CA LEU A 104 11.05 -12.81 -6.98
C LEU A 104 12.42 -12.24 -7.33
N ARG A 105 12.46 -11.33 -8.29
CA ARG A 105 13.70 -10.60 -8.63
C ARG A 105 14.00 -9.56 -7.56
N PHE A 106 15.30 -9.46 -7.18
CA PHE A 106 15.75 -8.46 -6.23
C PHE A 106 17.17 -7.98 -6.61
N PRO A 107 17.45 -6.66 -6.56
CA PRO A 107 18.78 -6.15 -6.86
C PRO A 107 19.75 -6.52 -5.76
N PHE A 108 21.03 -6.72 -6.14
CA PHE A 108 22.09 -7.03 -5.18
C PHE A 108 22.53 -5.84 -4.33
N GLN A 109 22.25 -4.62 -4.79
CA GLN A 109 22.57 -3.37 -4.10
C GLN A 109 21.35 -2.46 -4.07
N PRO A 110 21.16 -1.69 -2.99
CA PRO A 110 20.08 -0.71 -2.94
C PRO A 110 20.26 0.30 -4.07
N PRO A 111 19.18 0.69 -4.75
CA PRO A 111 19.26 1.67 -5.83
C PRO A 111 19.71 3.02 -5.26
N GLU A 112 20.73 3.61 -5.83
CA GLU A 112 21.10 5.02 -5.60
C GLU A 112 20.02 5.92 -6.24
N ALA A 113 18.90 6.06 -5.56
CA ALA A 113 17.85 6.96 -6.00
C ALA A 113 18.11 8.36 -5.49
N SER A 114 18.68 9.21 -6.32
CA SER A 114 18.65 10.64 -6.04
C SER A 114 17.19 11.11 -6.05
N ARG A 115 16.83 12.03 -5.15
CA ARG A 115 15.51 12.65 -5.07
C ARG A 115 15.03 13.17 -6.43
N GLU A 116 15.96 13.66 -7.23
CA GLU A 116 15.72 14.21 -8.57
C GLU A 116 15.27 13.13 -9.57
N LYS A 117 15.92 11.97 -9.60
CA LYS A 117 15.48 10.81 -10.40
C LYS A 117 14.09 10.32 -9.99
N THR A 118 13.82 10.30 -8.69
CA THR A 118 12.51 9.89 -8.16
C THR A 118 11.41 10.82 -8.65
N LEU A 119 11.63 12.14 -8.62
CA LEU A 119 10.68 13.13 -9.11
C LEU A 119 10.45 13.01 -10.64
N GLN A 120 11.51 12.82 -11.41
CA GLN A 120 11.42 12.63 -12.86
C GLN A 120 10.61 11.38 -13.24
N LEU A 121 10.86 10.26 -12.57
CA LEU A 121 10.12 9.02 -12.81
C LEU A 121 8.64 9.12 -12.39
N THR A 122 8.35 9.87 -11.32
CA THR A 122 6.97 10.09 -10.88
C THR A 122 6.17 10.95 -11.86
N ALA A 123 6.82 11.87 -12.56
CA ALA A 123 6.18 12.72 -13.56
C ALA A 123 5.84 11.99 -14.88
N GLN A 124 6.32 10.75 -15.05
CA GLN A 124 6.09 9.91 -16.22
C GLN A 124 5.01 8.85 -16.02
N LEU A 125 4.49 8.73 -14.78
CA LEU A 125 3.40 7.82 -14.41
C LEU A 125 2.05 8.53 -14.43
#